data_c6ad6d51ed16e189fb300196e50c9d7a
#
_entry.id   c6ad6d51ed16e189fb300196e50c9d7a
#
_cell.length_a   1.000
_cell.length_b   1.000
_cell.length_c   1.000
_cell.angle_alpha   90.00
_cell.angle_beta   90.00
_cell.angle_gamma   90.00
#
_symmetry.space_group_name_H-M   'P 1'
#
loop_
_entity.id
_entity.type
_entity.pdbx_description
1 polymer ?
#
loop_
_entity_poly.entity_id
_entity_poly.type
_entity_poly.pdbx_seq_one_letter_code
_entity_poly.pdbx_strand_id
1 'polypeptide(L)'
;MLLTFMKPKFEGLIKENIKQHTIRADKSSRWKVGNSIQFWNGNPRNVHAKNKPYQFGTGVCSRIEKIEFHWWKPEHKELYPNPFDDVENERYCDVYLNNKVLEIELVEALAINDGFENSIEFFKFFNESFVGKLIFWKDCIWHNQ
;
A
#
# COMPACT_ATOMS: atom_id res chain seq x y z
N MET A 1 14.89 8.80 -1.22
CA MET A 1 13.56 8.92 -0.58
C MET A 1 13.33 7.81 0.42
N LEU A 2 12.65 8.11 1.50
CA LEU A 2 12.39 7.16 2.58
C LEU A 2 11.06 6.45 2.36
N LEU A 3 11.06 5.12 2.51
CA LEU A 3 9.86 4.34 2.72
C LEU A 3 9.93 3.74 4.11
N THR A 4 9.01 4.16 4.96
CA THR A 4 8.94 3.68 6.34
C THR A 4 7.77 2.72 6.48
N PHE A 5 8.02 1.60 7.13
CA PHE A 5 7.00 0.56 7.36
C PHE A 5 6.84 0.37 8.86
N MET A 6 5.62 0.58 9.33
CA MET A 6 5.32 0.52 10.76
C MET A 6 4.96 -0.89 11.22
N LYS A 7 4.60 -1.77 10.29
CA LYS A 7 4.31 -3.18 10.61
C LYS A 7 5.59 -4.00 10.45
N PRO A 8 6.10 -4.61 11.54
CA PRO A 8 7.37 -5.35 11.48
C PRO A 8 7.40 -6.47 10.44
N LYS A 9 6.24 -7.10 10.16
CA LYS A 9 6.15 -8.18 9.18
C LYS A 9 6.49 -7.74 7.75
N PHE A 10 6.37 -6.45 7.42
CA PHE A 10 6.61 -5.97 6.06
C PHE A 10 8.06 -6.11 5.64
N GLU A 11 9.02 -5.99 6.55
CA GLU A 11 10.43 -6.20 6.21
C GLU A 11 10.65 -7.59 5.61
N GLY A 12 10.18 -8.64 6.27
CA GLY A 12 10.31 -10.01 5.78
C GLY A 12 9.58 -10.21 4.46
N LEU A 13 8.37 -9.69 4.32
CA LEU A 13 7.58 -9.83 3.09
C LEU A 13 8.23 -9.11 1.92
N ILE A 14 8.87 -7.97 2.15
CA ILE A 14 9.60 -7.23 1.12
C ILE A 14 10.85 -8.01 0.69
N LYS A 15 11.64 -8.51 1.64
CA LYS A 15 12.85 -9.28 1.36
C LYS A 15 12.56 -10.58 0.62
N GLU A 16 11.42 -11.21 0.90
CA GLU A 16 10.96 -12.43 0.25
C GLU A 16 10.24 -12.17 -1.08
N ASN A 17 10.12 -10.92 -1.49
CA ASN A 17 9.44 -10.50 -2.71
C ASN A 17 7.95 -10.85 -2.75
N ILE A 18 7.32 -10.97 -1.58
CA ILE A 18 5.86 -11.14 -1.45
C ILE A 18 5.20 -9.77 -1.51
N LYS A 19 5.68 -8.82 -0.69
CA LYS A 19 5.26 -7.43 -0.80
C LYS A 19 6.12 -6.76 -1.87
N GLN A 20 5.49 -6.41 -3.00
CA GLN A 20 6.17 -5.92 -4.19
C GLN A 20 6.02 -4.43 -4.42
N HIS A 21 5.16 -3.79 -3.65
CA HIS A 21 4.87 -2.37 -3.77
C HIS A 21 4.29 -1.82 -2.47
N THR A 22 4.12 -0.53 -2.42
CA THR A 22 3.46 0.15 -1.30
C THR A 22 2.58 1.26 -1.83
N ILE A 23 1.59 1.67 -1.04
CA ILE A 23 0.65 2.73 -1.40
C ILE A 23 0.92 3.92 -0.50
N ARG A 24 1.13 5.08 -1.12
CA ARG A 24 1.42 6.32 -0.41
C ARG A 24 0.62 7.48 -1.00
N ALA A 25 0.15 8.37 -0.14
CA ALA A 25 -0.32 9.67 -0.58
C ALA A 25 0.90 10.45 -1.06
N ASP A 26 0.87 10.95 -2.27
CA ASP A 26 1.98 11.72 -2.82
C ASP A 26 1.41 12.98 -3.47
N LYS A 27 0.79 13.83 -2.65
CA LYS A 27 0.07 15.03 -3.09
C LYS A 27 0.97 16.00 -3.84
N SER A 28 2.25 16.07 -3.48
CA SER A 28 3.22 16.95 -4.12
C SER A 28 3.99 16.29 -5.26
N SER A 29 3.61 15.07 -5.63
CA SER A 29 4.23 14.31 -6.73
C SER A 29 5.75 14.20 -6.63
N ARG A 30 6.23 13.90 -5.43
CA ARG A 30 7.66 13.77 -5.15
C ARG A 30 8.23 12.43 -5.63
N TRP A 31 7.40 11.39 -5.70
CA TRP A 31 7.82 10.07 -6.14
C TRP A 31 7.89 10.01 -7.66
N LYS A 32 9.05 9.59 -8.17
CA LYS A 32 9.31 9.47 -9.60
C LYS A 32 10.11 8.20 -9.88
N VAL A 33 9.90 7.60 -11.04
CA VAL A 33 10.72 6.48 -11.51
C VAL A 33 12.19 6.90 -11.48
N GLY A 34 13.06 6.03 -10.95
CA GLY A 34 14.49 6.31 -10.80
C GLY A 34 14.88 6.87 -9.43
N ASN A 35 13.92 7.30 -8.59
CA ASN A 35 14.24 7.73 -7.24
C ASN A 35 14.92 6.62 -6.45
N SER A 36 16.00 6.96 -5.75
CA SER A 36 16.61 6.05 -4.79
C SER A 36 15.70 5.87 -3.59
N ILE A 37 15.58 4.64 -3.12
CA ILE A 37 14.72 4.28 -1.98
C ILE A 37 15.59 3.79 -0.83
N GLN A 38 15.29 4.29 0.38
CA GLN A 38 15.78 3.72 1.62
C GLN A 38 14.60 3.04 2.32
N PHE A 39 14.72 1.74 2.56
CA PHE A 39 13.70 0.97 3.25
C PHE A 39 13.96 0.97 4.76
N TRP A 40 13.00 1.46 5.53
CA TRP A 40 13.12 1.58 6.98
C TRP A 40 12.02 0.82 7.71
N ASN A 41 12.40 0.14 8.76
CA ASN A 41 11.47 -0.39 9.75
C ASN A 41 11.32 0.68 10.82
N GLY A 42 10.13 1.28 10.90
CA GLY A 42 9.88 2.43 11.77
C GLY A 42 10.33 3.76 11.17
N ASN A 43 9.86 4.84 11.76
CA ASN A 43 10.18 6.20 11.30
C ASN A 43 11.50 6.69 11.93
N PRO A 44 12.55 6.98 11.15
CA PRO A 44 13.84 7.44 11.69
C PRO A 44 13.74 8.75 12.46
N ARG A 45 12.68 9.53 12.26
CA ARG A 45 12.46 10.78 13.01
C ARG A 45 11.88 10.56 14.40
N ASN A 46 11.39 9.36 14.69
CA ASN A 46 10.81 9.04 16.00
C ASN A 46 11.89 8.57 16.96
N VAL A 47 12.59 9.53 17.58
CA VAL A 47 13.70 9.26 18.51
C VAL A 47 13.24 8.68 19.84
N HIS A 48 11.94 8.75 20.15
CA HIS A 48 11.36 8.25 21.39
C HIS A 48 10.62 6.91 21.19
N ALA A 49 10.75 6.29 20.03
CA ALA A 49 10.13 5.00 19.77
C ALA A 49 10.66 3.95 20.74
N LYS A 50 9.76 3.08 21.23
CA LYS A 50 10.10 1.95 22.09
C LYS A 50 11.12 1.04 21.42
N ASN A 51 10.90 0.74 20.13
CA ASN A 51 11.85 0.02 19.29
C ASN A 51 12.50 1.03 18.34
N LYS A 52 13.83 1.07 18.35
CA LYS A 52 14.55 2.01 17.50
C LYS A 52 14.34 1.68 16.03
N PRO A 53 14.00 2.68 15.21
CA PRO A 53 13.90 2.47 13.76
C PRO A 53 15.28 2.13 13.18
N TYR A 54 15.28 1.34 12.11
CA TYR A 54 16.53 0.97 11.42
C TYR A 54 16.27 0.80 9.93
N GLN A 55 17.30 1.09 9.14
CA GLN A 55 17.26 0.88 7.70
C GLN A 55 17.59 -0.58 7.41
N PHE A 56 16.76 -1.24 6.59
CA PHE A 56 16.99 -2.64 6.25
C PHE A 56 17.37 -2.86 4.78
N GLY A 57 17.39 -1.83 3.98
CA GLY A 57 17.80 -1.97 2.60
C GLY A 57 17.66 -0.71 1.78
N THR A 58 18.08 -0.83 0.52
CA THR A 58 17.95 0.21 -0.49
C THR A 58 17.38 -0.38 -1.77
N GLY A 59 16.84 0.48 -2.62
CA GLY A 59 16.33 0.10 -3.93
C GLY A 59 16.14 1.31 -4.81
N VAL A 60 15.48 1.10 -5.94
CA VAL A 60 15.18 2.14 -6.92
C VAL A 60 13.70 2.05 -7.28
N CYS A 61 13.02 3.18 -7.37
CA CYS A 61 11.63 3.22 -7.82
C CYS A 61 11.57 2.82 -9.28
N SER A 62 10.86 1.72 -9.58
CA SER A 62 10.79 1.15 -10.93
C SER A 62 9.53 1.55 -11.68
N ARG A 63 8.42 1.79 -10.97
CA ARG A 63 7.13 2.08 -11.57
C ARG A 63 6.24 2.79 -10.55
N ILE A 64 5.41 3.70 -11.06
CA ILE A 64 4.42 4.41 -10.25
C ILE A 64 3.09 4.33 -10.99
N GLU A 65 2.03 3.97 -10.26
CA GLU A 65 0.69 3.94 -10.80
C GLU A 65 -0.26 4.68 -9.86
N LYS A 66 -1.25 5.36 -10.43
CA LYS A 66 -2.26 6.05 -9.64
C LYS A 66 -3.25 5.01 -9.09
N ILE A 67 -3.51 5.07 -7.80
CA ILE A 67 -4.51 4.22 -7.15
C ILE A 67 -5.54 5.10 -6.43
N GLU A 68 -6.80 4.69 -6.49
CA GLU A 68 -7.88 5.41 -5.86
C GLU A 68 -8.84 4.44 -5.20
N PHE A 69 -9.15 4.70 -3.93
CA PHE A 69 -10.17 3.98 -3.16
C PHE A 69 -11.39 4.87 -3.08
N HIS A 70 -12.52 4.37 -3.56
CA HIS A 70 -13.77 5.11 -3.51
C HIS A 70 -14.76 4.33 -2.64
N TRP A 71 -15.02 4.85 -1.45
CA TRP A 71 -16.00 4.31 -0.53
C TRP A 71 -17.36 4.94 -0.80
N TRP A 72 -18.35 4.10 -1.07
CA TRP A 72 -19.69 4.53 -1.41
C TRP A 72 -20.58 4.60 -0.19
N LYS A 73 -21.59 5.48 -0.25
CA LYS A 73 -22.64 5.58 0.75
C LYS A 73 -23.68 4.46 0.55
N PRO A 74 -24.46 4.13 1.61
CA PRO A 74 -25.45 3.04 1.55
C PRO A 74 -26.44 3.13 0.38
N GLU A 75 -26.86 4.31 -0.02
CA GLU A 75 -27.81 4.52 -1.12
C GLU A 75 -27.30 4.04 -2.48
N HIS A 76 -26.00 3.82 -2.63
CA HIS A 76 -25.40 3.33 -3.87
C HIS A 76 -25.20 1.82 -3.90
N LYS A 77 -25.39 1.15 -2.76
CA LYS A 77 -25.05 -0.27 -2.60
C LYS A 77 -25.80 -1.19 -3.54
N GLU A 78 -27.08 -0.95 -3.77
CA GLU A 78 -27.92 -1.76 -4.67
C GLU A 78 -27.46 -1.67 -6.11
N LEU A 79 -26.88 -0.53 -6.51
CA LEU A 79 -26.41 -0.28 -7.86
C LEU A 79 -25.03 -0.90 -8.12
N TYR A 80 -24.23 -1.06 -7.07
CA TYR A 80 -22.84 -1.46 -7.19
C TYR A 80 -22.50 -2.58 -6.16
N PRO A 81 -23.15 -3.76 -6.28
CA PRO A 81 -22.87 -4.85 -5.37
C PRO A 81 -21.40 -5.27 -5.48
N ASN A 82 -20.74 -5.45 -4.35
CA ASN A 82 -19.31 -5.74 -4.27
C ASN A 82 -19.06 -6.67 -3.08
N PRO A 83 -18.35 -7.81 -3.24
CA PRO A 83 -18.06 -8.72 -2.14
C PRO A 83 -17.15 -8.12 -1.08
N PHE A 84 -16.52 -6.97 -1.35
CA PHE A 84 -15.73 -6.24 -0.37
C PHE A 84 -16.56 -5.22 0.42
N ASP A 85 -17.89 -5.32 0.36
CA ASP A 85 -18.78 -4.46 1.10
C ASP A 85 -18.49 -4.52 2.59
N ASP A 86 -18.43 -3.36 3.22
CA ASP A 86 -18.41 -3.23 4.67
C ASP A 86 -19.86 -3.27 5.15
N VAL A 87 -20.38 -4.48 5.33
CA VAL A 87 -21.78 -4.70 5.69
C VAL A 87 -22.12 -4.09 7.05
N GLU A 88 -21.17 -4.17 8.01
CA GLU A 88 -21.37 -3.66 9.36
C GLU A 88 -21.57 -2.14 9.37
N ASN A 89 -20.79 -1.41 8.57
CA ASN A 89 -20.88 0.04 8.45
C ASN A 89 -21.69 0.50 7.24
N GLU A 90 -22.32 -0.43 6.54
CA GLU A 90 -23.13 -0.17 5.35
C GLU A 90 -22.36 0.59 4.26
N ARG A 91 -21.09 0.21 4.07
CA ARG A 91 -20.22 0.82 3.05
C ARG A 91 -19.64 -0.25 2.13
N TYR A 92 -19.25 0.18 0.96
CA TYR A 92 -18.52 -0.68 0.02
C TYR A 92 -17.51 0.17 -0.77
N CYS A 93 -16.47 -0.48 -1.27
CA CYS A 93 -15.33 0.20 -1.89
C CYS A 93 -15.05 -0.30 -3.30
N ASP A 94 -14.87 0.64 -4.21
CA ASP A 94 -14.28 0.38 -5.52
C ASP A 94 -12.84 0.85 -5.53
N VAL A 95 -11.97 0.07 -6.15
CA VAL A 95 -10.56 0.40 -6.31
C VAL A 95 -10.30 0.69 -7.79
N TYR A 96 -9.72 1.85 -8.06
CA TYR A 96 -9.34 2.26 -9.42
C TYR A 96 -7.81 2.26 -9.54
N LEU A 97 -7.33 1.69 -10.61
CA LEU A 97 -5.91 1.75 -10.96
C LEU A 97 -5.77 2.45 -12.31
N ASN A 98 -5.05 3.57 -12.32
CA ASN A 98 -4.92 4.42 -13.51
C ASN A 98 -6.28 4.77 -14.13
N ASN A 99 -7.24 5.14 -13.27
CA ASN A 99 -8.60 5.56 -13.61
C ASN A 99 -9.50 4.45 -14.15
N LYS A 100 -9.12 3.18 -13.99
CA LYS A 100 -9.95 2.03 -14.37
C LYS A 100 -10.29 1.23 -13.12
N VAL A 101 -11.58 0.90 -12.96
CA VAL A 101 -12.02 0.08 -11.84
C VAL A 101 -11.42 -1.33 -11.96
N LEU A 102 -10.91 -1.85 -10.86
CA LEU A 102 -10.35 -3.20 -10.81
C LEU A 102 -11.43 -4.22 -10.52
N GLU A 103 -11.35 -5.35 -11.22
CA GLU A 103 -12.17 -6.52 -10.92
C GLU A 103 -11.73 -7.14 -9.58
N ILE A 104 -12.62 -7.92 -9.00
CA ILE A 104 -12.45 -8.52 -7.67
C ILE A 104 -11.15 -9.30 -7.53
N GLU A 105 -10.84 -10.13 -8.51
CA GLU A 105 -9.64 -10.98 -8.50
C GLU A 105 -8.36 -10.14 -8.51
N LEU A 106 -8.40 -9.02 -9.22
CA LEU A 106 -7.27 -8.10 -9.30
C LEU A 106 -7.09 -7.33 -8.00
N VAL A 107 -8.19 -6.98 -7.32
CA VAL A 107 -8.13 -6.34 -6.00
C VAL A 107 -7.51 -7.27 -4.98
N GLU A 108 -7.90 -8.55 -4.98
CA GLU A 108 -7.34 -9.54 -4.07
C GLU A 108 -5.84 -9.72 -4.33
N ALA A 109 -5.43 -9.84 -5.60
CA ALA A 109 -4.02 -9.95 -5.97
C ALA A 109 -3.23 -8.71 -5.54
N LEU A 110 -3.80 -7.53 -5.74
CA LEU A 110 -3.20 -6.26 -5.32
C LEU A 110 -2.97 -6.23 -3.80
N ALA A 111 -3.97 -6.66 -3.03
CA ALA A 111 -3.89 -6.70 -1.57
C ALA A 111 -2.74 -7.61 -1.10
N ILE A 112 -2.64 -8.80 -1.66
CA ILE A 112 -1.59 -9.76 -1.33
C ILE A 112 -0.22 -9.21 -1.71
N ASN A 113 -0.08 -8.64 -2.90
CA ASN A 113 1.18 -8.06 -3.36
C ASN A 113 1.59 -6.80 -2.57
N ASP A 114 0.63 -6.17 -1.91
CA ASP A 114 0.89 -5.03 -1.02
C ASP A 114 1.27 -5.49 0.41
N GLY A 115 1.28 -6.79 0.66
CA GLY A 115 1.71 -7.39 1.91
C GLY A 115 0.59 -7.72 2.90
N PHE A 116 -0.67 -7.62 2.48
CA PHE A 116 -1.82 -7.98 3.31
C PHE A 116 -2.18 -9.45 3.09
N GLU A 117 -2.79 -10.08 4.10
CA GLU A 117 -3.19 -11.48 4.01
C GLU A 117 -4.30 -11.71 2.98
N ASN A 118 -5.19 -10.73 2.86
CA ASN A 118 -6.34 -10.77 1.96
C ASN A 118 -6.92 -9.37 1.78
N SER A 119 -7.94 -9.26 0.95
CA SER A 119 -8.61 -7.99 0.69
C SER A 119 -9.35 -7.45 1.91
N ILE A 120 -9.82 -8.31 2.81
CA ILE A 120 -10.51 -7.88 4.03
C ILE A 120 -9.58 -7.05 4.89
N GLU A 121 -8.36 -7.55 5.15
CA GLU A 121 -7.34 -6.83 5.92
C GLU A 121 -6.88 -5.57 5.20
N PHE A 122 -6.78 -5.63 3.88
CA PHE A 122 -6.43 -4.50 3.03
C PHE A 122 -7.43 -3.34 3.20
N PHE A 123 -8.73 -3.63 3.16
CA PHE A 123 -9.77 -2.62 3.30
C PHE A 123 -9.98 -2.15 4.75
N LYS A 124 -9.56 -2.92 5.73
CA LYS A 124 -9.51 -2.44 7.12
C LYS A 124 -8.46 -1.35 7.29
N PHE A 125 -7.38 -1.44 6.55
CA PHE A 125 -6.32 -0.43 6.57
C PHE A 125 -6.70 0.79 5.72
N PHE A 126 -7.15 0.56 4.47
CA PHE A 126 -7.59 1.62 3.56
C PHE A 126 -9.10 1.78 3.68
N ASN A 127 -9.54 2.29 4.82
CA ASN A 127 -10.96 2.33 5.21
C ASN A 127 -11.68 3.65 4.90
N GLU A 128 -11.05 4.52 4.12
CA GLU A 128 -11.63 5.80 3.68
C GLU A 128 -11.26 6.06 2.22
N SER A 129 -12.05 6.91 1.57
CA SER A 129 -11.76 7.35 0.21
C SER A 129 -10.39 8.04 0.17
N PHE A 130 -9.59 7.70 -0.83
CA PHE A 130 -8.19 8.08 -0.85
C PHE A 130 -7.65 8.01 -2.28
N VAL A 131 -6.84 8.99 -2.63
CA VAL A 131 -6.10 8.99 -3.90
C VAL A 131 -4.62 8.97 -3.56
N GLY A 132 -3.90 8.02 -4.14
CA GLY A 132 -2.48 7.89 -3.86
C GLY A 132 -1.72 7.29 -5.03
N LYS A 133 -0.53 6.85 -4.74
CA LYS A 133 0.34 6.20 -5.71
C LYS A 133 0.77 4.83 -5.21
N LEU A 134 0.76 3.89 -6.14
CA LEU A 134 1.30 2.55 -5.98
C LEU A 134 2.74 2.62 -6.45
N ILE A 135 3.68 2.37 -5.55
CA ILE A 135 5.11 2.55 -5.78
C ILE A 135 5.78 1.19 -5.81
N PHE A 136 6.40 0.86 -6.94
CA PHE A 136 7.15 -0.39 -7.14
C PHE A 136 8.65 -0.11 -7.06
N TRP A 137 9.42 -1.14 -6.75
CA TRP A 137 10.87 -1.05 -6.63
C TRP A 137 11.60 -2.16 -7.37
N LYS A 138 12.88 -1.93 -7.60
CA LYS A 138 13.81 -2.88 -8.21
C LYS A 138 15.23 -2.64 -7.67
N ASP A 139 16.16 -3.49 -8.09
CA ASP A 139 17.59 -3.35 -7.76
C ASP A 139 17.83 -3.21 -6.26
N CYS A 140 17.14 -4.07 -5.49
CA CYS A 140 17.17 -3.99 -4.06
C CYS A 140 18.42 -4.64 -3.49
N ILE A 141 18.99 -3.99 -2.48
CA ILE A 141 20.11 -4.49 -1.70
C ILE A 141 19.66 -4.50 -0.24
N TRP A 142 19.64 -5.68 0.35
CA TRP A 142 19.21 -5.84 1.75
C TRP A 142 20.41 -5.80 2.69
N HIS A 143 20.23 -5.11 3.81
CA HIS A 143 21.27 -5.03 4.84
C HIS A 143 21.15 -6.23 5.76
N ASN A 144 22.28 -6.85 6.05
CA ASN A 144 22.37 -7.91 7.06
C ASN A 144 22.40 -7.27 8.46
N GLN A 145 21.65 -7.88 9.36
CA GLN A 145 21.58 -7.41 10.73
C GLN A 145 22.00 -8.50 11.71
#